data_8459c3aac2caf9b761f9a77475cbdf33
#
_entry.id   8459c3aac2caf9b761f9a77475cbdf33
#
_cell.length_a   1.000
_cell.length_b   1.000
_cell.length_c   1.000
_cell.angle_alpha   90.00
_cell.angle_beta   90.00
_cell.angle_gamma   90.00
#
_symmetry.space_group_name_H-M   'P 1'
#
loop_
_entity.id
_entity.type
_entity.pdbx_description
1 polymer ?
#
loop_
_entity_poly.entity_id
_entity_poly.type
_entity_poly.pdbx_seq_one_letter_code
_entity_poly.pdbx_strand_id
1 'polypeptide(L)'
;MATVMPRTLRTFRTILAASATISVLLLSLARGEDALSPAAQRGLVFVRTHCGHCHSIDKVSPSPLVTALPLRTLHERYPVENLEEPLAEGIITGHPSMPEFRLDPGQVADVIAYLKSLER
;
A
#
# COMPACT_ATOMS: atom_id res chain seq x y z
N MET A 1 -53.59 34.11 2.72
CA MET A 1 -53.67 33.12 3.79
C MET A 1 -52.32 32.46 3.96
N ALA A 2 -51.56 32.86 4.97
CA ALA A 2 -50.21 32.27 5.24
C ALA A 2 -50.37 31.06 6.14
N THR A 3 -50.05 29.89 5.65
CA THR A 3 -50.13 28.64 6.38
C THR A 3 -48.90 28.56 7.32
N VAL A 4 -49.13 28.77 8.61
CA VAL A 4 -48.12 28.65 9.64
C VAL A 4 -47.80 27.19 9.85
N MET A 5 -46.64 26.74 9.40
CA MET A 5 -46.15 25.37 9.56
C MET A 5 -45.78 25.13 11.03
N PRO A 6 -46.27 24.06 11.70
CA PRO A 6 -46.04 23.85 13.11
C PRO A 6 -44.52 23.66 13.42
N ARG A 7 -44.06 24.28 14.52
CA ARG A 7 -42.68 24.31 14.97
C ARG A 7 -42.03 22.91 15.13
N THR A 8 -42.84 21.89 15.38
CA THR A 8 -42.39 20.49 15.50
C THR A 8 -41.86 19.88 14.20
N LEU A 9 -42.37 20.27 13.03
CA LEU A 9 -41.86 19.76 11.74
C LEU A 9 -40.51 20.33 11.35
N ARG A 10 -40.17 21.54 11.83
CA ARG A 10 -38.87 22.16 11.57
C ARG A 10 -37.71 21.49 12.32
N THR A 11 -37.95 21.11 13.58
CA THR A 11 -36.94 20.42 14.39
C THR A 11 -36.64 19.03 13.89
N PHE A 12 -37.62 18.27 13.41
CA PHE A 12 -37.41 16.94 12.83
C PHE A 12 -36.56 16.99 11.54
N ARG A 13 -36.78 18.00 10.67
CA ARG A 13 -35.98 18.13 9.43
C ARG A 13 -34.51 18.49 9.70
N THR A 14 -34.24 19.28 10.73
CA THR A 14 -32.85 19.64 11.09
C THR A 14 -32.09 18.49 11.73
N ILE A 15 -32.75 17.65 12.54
CA ILE A 15 -32.14 16.46 13.17
C ILE A 15 -31.81 15.39 12.10
N LEU A 16 -32.71 15.13 11.15
CA LEU A 16 -32.47 14.17 10.06
C LEU A 16 -31.32 14.62 9.14
N ALA A 17 -31.19 15.91 8.85
CA ALA A 17 -30.10 16.43 8.03
C ALA A 17 -28.74 16.31 8.72
N ALA A 18 -28.66 16.55 10.01
CA ALA A 18 -27.46 16.43 10.81
C ALA A 18 -26.96 14.97 10.93
N SER A 19 -27.89 14.01 11.06
CA SER A 19 -27.53 12.59 11.15
C SER A 19 -26.95 12.04 9.83
N ALA A 20 -27.49 12.48 8.68
CA ALA A 20 -27.00 12.05 7.36
C ALA A 20 -25.59 12.55 7.07
N THR A 21 -25.25 13.79 7.46
CA THR A 21 -23.91 14.35 7.23
C THR A 21 -22.82 13.69 8.07
N ILE A 22 -23.13 13.32 9.33
CA ILE A 22 -22.19 12.61 10.20
C ILE A 22 -21.91 11.19 9.67
N SER A 23 -22.93 10.47 9.18
CA SER A 23 -22.74 9.13 8.60
C SER A 23 -21.86 9.14 7.35
N VAL A 24 -21.99 10.12 6.48
CA VAL A 24 -21.15 10.25 5.27
C VAL A 24 -19.71 10.57 5.65
N LEU A 25 -19.47 11.40 6.67
CA LEU A 25 -18.12 11.74 7.13
C LEU A 25 -17.41 10.53 7.75
N LEU A 26 -18.11 9.70 8.51
CA LEU A 26 -17.55 8.49 9.12
C LEU A 26 -17.19 7.41 8.08
N LEU A 27 -17.96 7.29 6.99
CA LEU A 27 -17.64 6.37 5.89
C LEU A 27 -16.37 6.79 5.13
N SER A 28 -16.06 8.09 5.08
CA SER A 28 -14.86 8.59 4.41
C SER A 28 -13.57 8.30 5.18
N LEU A 29 -13.64 8.19 6.50
CA LEU A 29 -12.48 7.89 7.36
C LEU A 29 -12.07 6.40 7.33
N ALA A 30 -13.00 5.49 6.99
CA ALA A 30 -12.77 4.04 7.00
C ALA A 30 -12.04 3.51 5.75
N ARG A 31 -11.78 4.34 4.74
CA ARG A 31 -11.18 3.92 3.46
C ARG A 31 -9.66 4.08 3.35
N GLY A 32 -9.00 4.52 4.42
CA GLY A 32 -7.59 4.92 4.36
C GLY A 32 -6.55 3.83 4.66
N GLU A 33 -6.92 2.70 5.27
CA GLU A 33 -5.94 1.77 5.83
C GLU A 33 -5.39 0.73 4.83
N ASP A 34 -6.10 0.43 3.73
CA ASP A 34 -5.66 -0.55 2.74
C ASP A 34 -5.00 0.06 1.49
N ALA A 35 -4.99 1.36 1.35
CA ALA A 35 -4.38 2.02 0.20
C ALA A 35 -2.86 2.12 0.37
N LEU A 36 -2.11 1.69 -0.66
CA LEU A 36 -0.67 1.90 -0.71
C LEU A 36 -0.34 3.40 -0.66
N SER A 37 0.68 3.76 0.14
CA SER A 37 1.22 5.12 0.11
C SER A 37 1.73 5.49 -1.30
N PRO A 38 1.85 6.77 -1.66
CA PRO A 38 2.40 7.17 -2.95
C PRO A 38 3.79 6.59 -3.22
N ALA A 39 4.65 6.49 -2.21
CA ALA A 39 5.96 5.83 -2.31
C ALA A 39 5.81 4.34 -2.62
N ALA A 40 4.97 3.63 -1.87
CA ALA A 40 4.73 2.20 -2.11
C ALA A 40 4.09 1.93 -3.49
N GLN A 41 3.28 2.83 -4.03
CA GLN A 41 2.74 2.71 -5.38
C GLN A 41 3.85 2.79 -6.45
N ARG A 42 4.79 3.73 -6.31
CA ARG A 42 5.95 3.83 -7.20
C ARG A 42 6.84 2.59 -7.06
N GLY A 43 7.08 2.14 -5.82
CA GLY A 43 7.83 0.91 -5.53
C GLY A 43 7.17 -0.32 -6.16
N LEU A 44 5.83 -0.44 -6.11
CA LEU A 44 5.10 -1.51 -6.79
C LEU A 44 5.38 -1.53 -8.30
N VAL A 45 5.40 -0.36 -8.95
CA VAL A 45 5.69 -0.29 -10.40
C VAL A 45 7.09 -0.84 -10.68
N PHE A 46 8.09 -0.41 -9.90
CA PHE A 46 9.45 -0.91 -10.03
C PHE A 46 9.54 -2.42 -9.80
N VAL A 47 9.01 -2.90 -8.68
CA VAL A 47 9.04 -4.32 -8.28
C VAL A 47 8.31 -5.20 -9.30
N ARG A 48 7.18 -4.74 -9.84
CA ARG A 48 6.46 -5.45 -10.90
C ARG A 48 7.29 -5.62 -12.15
N THR A 49 7.99 -4.57 -12.57
CA THR A 49 8.78 -4.56 -13.80
C THR A 49 10.05 -5.41 -13.69
N HIS A 50 10.70 -5.39 -12.53
CA HIS A 50 12.04 -5.95 -12.38
C HIS A 50 12.11 -7.23 -11.56
N CYS A 51 11.20 -7.42 -10.59
CA CYS A 51 11.23 -8.57 -9.68
C CYS A 51 10.14 -9.60 -10.01
N GLY A 52 9.00 -9.15 -10.58
CA GLY A 52 7.80 -9.95 -10.80
C GLY A 52 7.96 -11.12 -11.77
N HIS A 53 9.03 -11.16 -12.57
CA HIS A 53 9.30 -12.29 -13.47
C HIS A 53 9.70 -13.56 -12.70
N CYS A 54 10.32 -13.42 -11.54
CA CYS A 54 10.79 -14.51 -10.72
C CYS A 54 10.08 -14.61 -9.38
N HIS A 55 9.87 -13.48 -8.69
CA HIS A 55 9.29 -13.42 -7.36
C HIS A 55 7.78 -13.15 -7.40
N SER A 56 7.04 -13.77 -6.48
CA SER A 56 5.71 -13.27 -6.13
C SER A 56 5.87 -11.89 -5.49
N ILE A 57 5.12 -10.94 -6.04
CA ILE A 57 5.14 -9.54 -5.63
C ILE A 57 3.87 -9.12 -4.88
N ASP A 58 2.98 -10.04 -4.60
CA ASP A 58 1.72 -9.80 -3.89
C ASP A 58 1.64 -10.64 -2.60
N LYS A 59 0.51 -10.50 -1.89
CA LYS A 59 0.28 -11.14 -0.58
C LYS A 59 -0.11 -12.62 -0.66
N VAL A 60 -0.49 -13.14 -1.83
CA VAL A 60 -1.16 -14.46 -1.91
C VAL A 60 -0.59 -15.37 -2.99
N SER A 61 -0.15 -14.85 -4.13
CA SER A 61 0.27 -15.66 -5.27
C SER A 61 1.56 -16.44 -5.00
N PRO A 62 1.78 -17.60 -5.62
CA PRO A 62 3.09 -18.25 -5.65
C PRO A 62 4.07 -17.47 -6.53
N SER A 63 5.37 -17.65 -6.31
CA SER A 63 6.40 -17.10 -7.19
C SER A 63 6.35 -17.78 -8.55
N PRO A 64 6.47 -17.02 -9.67
CA PRO A 64 6.58 -17.62 -11.01
C PRO A 64 7.77 -18.58 -11.12
N LEU A 65 8.92 -18.22 -10.56
CA LEU A 65 10.06 -19.12 -10.39
C LEU A 65 9.94 -19.80 -9.03
N VAL A 66 9.73 -21.11 -9.01
CA VAL A 66 9.47 -21.90 -7.80
C VAL A 66 10.57 -21.75 -6.72
N THR A 67 11.81 -21.57 -7.14
CA THR A 67 12.96 -21.38 -6.23
C THR A 67 13.10 -19.94 -5.72
N ALA A 68 12.38 -18.98 -6.31
CA ALA A 68 12.44 -17.59 -5.88
C ALA A 68 11.50 -17.36 -4.68
N LEU A 69 12.04 -16.76 -3.62
CA LEU A 69 11.27 -16.46 -2.42
C LEU A 69 10.15 -15.45 -2.72
N PRO A 70 8.91 -15.66 -2.29
CA PRO A 70 7.87 -14.64 -2.34
C PRO A 70 8.29 -13.40 -1.52
N LEU A 71 8.17 -12.19 -2.10
CA LEU A 71 8.69 -10.99 -1.43
C LEU A 71 7.99 -10.69 -0.10
N ARG A 72 6.74 -11.13 0.09
CA ARG A 72 6.01 -11.00 1.36
C ARG A 72 6.67 -11.74 2.54
N THR A 73 7.54 -12.72 2.28
CA THR A 73 8.20 -13.51 3.34
C THR A 73 9.63 -13.05 3.64
N LEU A 74 10.09 -11.96 3.01
CA LEU A 74 11.44 -11.42 3.25
C LEU A 74 11.64 -11.01 4.71
N HIS A 75 10.64 -10.36 5.31
CA HIS A 75 10.68 -9.87 6.69
C HIS A 75 10.83 -10.99 7.73
N GLU A 76 10.51 -12.23 7.38
CA GLU A 76 10.73 -13.41 8.24
C GLU A 76 12.21 -13.78 8.37
N ARG A 77 13.06 -13.29 7.47
CA ARG A 77 14.49 -13.58 7.42
C ARG A 77 15.34 -12.43 7.94
N TYR A 78 14.96 -11.20 7.62
CA TYR A 78 15.63 -9.96 8.04
C TYR A 78 14.71 -8.76 7.80
N PRO A 79 14.91 -7.64 8.52
CA PRO A 79 14.19 -6.40 8.24
C PRO A 79 14.41 -5.97 6.78
N VAL A 80 13.34 -5.61 6.06
CA VAL A 80 13.45 -5.24 4.64
C VAL A 80 14.29 -3.97 4.43
N GLU A 81 14.44 -3.14 5.45
CA GLU A 81 15.33 -1.98 5.47
C GLU A 81 16.80 -2.34 5.22
N ASN A 82 17.20 -3.55 5.58
CA ASN A 82 18.56 -4.04 5.31
C ASN A 82 18.87 -4.18 3.81
N LEU A 83 17.85 -4.03 2.95
CA LEU A 83 18.04 -3.99 1.50
C LEU A 83 18.37 -2.58 0.97
N GLU A 84 18.31 -1.52 1.79
CA GLU A 84 18.55 -0.16 1.34
C GLU A 84 19.96 0.01 0.74
N GLU A 85 20.97 -0.35 1.50
CA GLU A 85 22.36 -0.27 1.05
C GLU A 85 22.62 -1.18 -0.16
N PRO A 86 22.26 -2.47 -0.11
CA PRO A 86 22.40 -3.35 -1.25
C PRO A 86 21.71 -2.86 -2.53
N LEU A 87 20.51 -2.33 -2.46
CA LEU A 87 19.81 -1.79 -3.64
C LEU A 87 20.47 -0.54 -4.19
N ALA A 88 21.12 0.27 -3.35
CA ALA A 88 21.84 1.47 -3.76
C ALA A 88 23.22 1.16 -4.36
N GLU A 89 23.94 0.21 -3.80
CA GLU A 89 25.33 -0.09 -4.19
C GLU A 89 25.44 -1.14 -5.31
N GLY A 90 24.41 -1.91 -5.52
CA GLY A 90 24.40 -3.05 -6.43
C GLY A 90 24.75 -4.34 -5.69
N ILE A 91 23.72 -5.16 -5.42
CA ILE A 91 23.96 -6.46 -4.81
C ILE A 91 24.32 -7.49 -5.86
N ILE A 92 25.42 -8.19 -5.59
CA ILE A 92 25.61 -9.56 -6.06
C ILE A 92 25.04 -10.47 -4.99
N THR A 93 23.75 -10.77 -5.08
CA THR A 93 23.11 -11.70 -4.13
C THR A 93 23.59 -13.14 -4.36
N GLY A 94 23.37 -14.01 -3.37
CA GLY A 94 23.75 -15.40 -3.42
C GLY A 94 23.06 -16.26 -4.49
N HIS A 95 22.22 -15.66 -5.39
CA HIS A 95 21.66 -16.35 -6.54
C HIS A 95 22.07 -15.65 -7.85
N PRO A 96 22.92 -16.30 -8.63
CA PRO A 96 23.56 -15.70 -9.83
C PRO A 96 22.60 -15.23 -10.92
N SER A 97 21.35 -15.70 -10.91
CA SER A 97 20.33 -15.34 -11.89
C SER A 97 19.58 -14.03 -11.55
N MET A 98 19.78 -13.45 -10.38
CA MET A 98 19.18 -12.18 -10.03
C MET A 98 19.97 -11.03 -10.65
N PRO A 99 19.34 -10.13 -11.44
CA PRO A 99 20.01 -8.96 -11.98
C PRO A 99 20.54 -8.06 -10.87
N GLU A 100 21.71 -7.46 -11.09
CA GLU A 100 22.24 -6.40 -10.25
C GLU A 100 21.45 -5.11 -10.50
N PHE A 101 20.99 -4.47 -9.42
CA PHE A 101 20.30 -3.19 -9.45
C PHE A 101 21.11 -2.15 -8.69
N ARG A 102 21.24 -0.96 -9.28
CA ARG A 102 21.77 0.24 -8.63
C ARG A 102 20.69 1.32 -8.70
N LEU A 103 20.02 1.54 -7.58
CA LEU A 103 18.89 2.45 -7.50
C LEU A 103 19.36 3.78 -6.89
N ASP A 104 18.73 4.86 -7.33
CA ASP A 104 18.88 6.12 -6.60
C ASP A 104 18.16 6.06 -5.24
N PRO A 105 18.50 6.97 -4.30
CA PRO A 105 17.90 6.93 -2.95
C PRO A 105 16.38 7.02 -2.94
N GLY A 106 15.76 7.73 -3.90
CA GLY A 106 14.31 7.83 -4.03
C GLY A 106 13.68 6.51 -4.45
N GLN A 107 14.28 5.83 -5.42
CA GLN A 107 13.85 4.50 -5.86
C GLN A 107 14.02 3.46 -4.74
N VAL A 108 15.12 3.50 -4.01
CA VAL A 108 15.34 2.65 -2.83
C VAL A 108 14.20 2.83 -1.83
N ALA A 109 13.92 4.08 -1.43
CA ALA A 109 12.86 4.38 -0.49
C ALA A 109 11.47 3.88 -0.97
N ASP A 110 11.18 4.03 -2.27
CA ASP A 110 9.94 3.57 -2.88
C ASP A 110 9.82 2.04 -2.84
N VAL A 111 10.88 1.32 -3.19
CA VAL A 111 10.92 -0.15 -3.13
C VAL A 111 10.74 -0.65 -1.71
N ILE A 112 11.48 -0.10 -0.74
CA ILE A 112 11.34 -0.46 0.68
C ILE A 112 9.92 -0.19 1.17
N ALA A 113 9.32 0.96 0.83
CA ALA A 113 7.95 1.28 1.22
C ALA A 113 6.94 0.25 0.67
N TYR A 114 7.16 -0.25 -0.55
CA TYR A 114 6.33 -1.30 -1.10
C TYR A 114 6.53 -2.64 -0.38
N LEU A 115 7.77 -3.08 -0.18
CA LEU A 115 8.08 -4.33 0.53
C LEU A 115 7.45 -4.36 1.93
N LYS A 116 7.55 -3.26 2.68
CA LYS A 116 6.89 -3.10 4.00
C LYS A 116 5.36 -3.22 3.92
N SER A 117 4.75 -2.83 2.82
CA SER A 117 3.30 -2.99 2.64
C SER A 117 2.86 -4.46 2.48
N LEU A 118 3.79 -5.35 2.15
CA LEU A 118 3.52 -6.79 2.02
C LEU A 118 3.57 -7.55 3.36
N GLU A 119 4.14 -6.96 4.40
CA GLU A 119 4.30 -7.55 5.73
C GLU A 119 2.99 -7.63 6.53
N ARG A 120 1.95 -6.93 6.09
CA ARG A 120 0.64 -6.79 6.77
C ARG A 120 -0.43 -7.68 6.19
#